data_529a2ed5953bb3be4d0fa83fd2839bd1
#
_entry.id   529a2ed5953bb3be4d0fa83fd2839bd1
#
_cell.length_a   1.000
_cell.length_b   1.000
_cell.length_c   1.000
_cell.angle_alpha   90.00
_cell.angle_beta   90.00
_cell.angle_gamma   90.00
#
_symmetry.space_group_name_H-M   'P 1'
#
loop_
_entity.id
_entity.type
_entity.pdbx_description
1 polymer ?
#
loop_
_entity_poly.entity_id
_entity_poly.type
_entity_poly.pdbx_seq_one_letter_code
_entity_poly.pdbx_strand_id
1 'polypeptide(L)'
;TRVHFMQGGFQMASTCGSCGGRGVTIPRGSECGTCDGDGVVRERKTINVDIPGGIEDGMRLRLDKEGDAPVTGASAPPGARAVPGDLYVHVRVAPDPKFSRSGSDVLYTATIPLTTALLGGEVRIPTLDGHVDVKVATGTGAGDKITLSGMGMKKLNARRGGTGDLKVEFKVAVPKYLSAKQRTILEILADEMGDKTAKRVMNVNSSKSSETESSQKNEGFLKSIWHKLTDKPSESSSASAPDSKDAKPKEDAKDRSSQEKDGKSPK
;
A
#
# COMPACT_ATOMS: atom_id res chain seq x y z
N THR A 1 15.51 -56.89 17.37
CA THR A 1 16.20 -57.20 18.65
C THR A 1 16.10 -58.66 18.88
N ARG A 2 17.22 -59.36 19.11
CA ARG A 2 17.24 -60.75 19.55
C ARG A 2 17.45 -60.77 21.06
N VAL A 3 16.61 -61.51 21.76
CA VAL A 3 16.73 -61.67 23.19
C VAL A 3 17.44 -63.02 23.42
N HIS A 4 18.58 -62.97 24.07
CA HIS A 4 19.32 -64.17 24.47
C HIS A 4 19.10 -64.42 25.98
N PHE A 5 18.65 -65.56 26.33
CA PHE A 5 18.55 -65.99 27.74
C PHE A 5 19.88 -66.61 28.14
N MET A 6 20.53 -66.06 29.13
CA MET A 6 21.72 -66.67 29.76
C MET A 6 21.31 -67.42 31.00
N GLN A 7 22.07 -68.50 31.27
CA GLN A 7 21.92 -69.29 32.47
C GLN A 7 22.16 -68.44 33.71
N GLY A 8 21.11 -68.19 34.48
CA GLY A 8 21.14 -67.20 35.59
C GLY A 8 20.04 -66.18 35.59
N GLY A 9 19.08 -66.25 34.62
CA GLY A 9 17.91 -65.38 34.58
C GLY A 9 18.14 -63.97 33.98
N PHE A 10 19.32 -63.72 33.46
CA PHE A 10 19.61 -62.45 32.81
C PHE A 10 19.18 -62.47 31.33
N GLN A 11 18.39 -61.41 30.93
CA GLN A 11 18.01 -61.21 29.55
C GLN A 11 18.93 -60.17 28.94
N MET A 12 19.71 -60.56 27.94
CA MET A 12 20.46 -59.58 27.11
C MET A 12 19.74 -59.35 25.78
N ALA A 13 19.34 -58.16 25.53
CA ALA A 13 18.81 -57.74 24.24
C ALA A 13 19.97 -57.29 23.33
N SER A 14 20.23 -58.03 22.26
CA SER A 14 21.22 -57.65 21.26
C SER A 14 20.55 -57.19 19.95
N THR A 15 21.18 -56.26 19.28
CA THR A 15 20.74 -55.84 17.95
C THR A 15 20.98 -56.95 16.94
N CYS A 16 20.00 -57.26 16.10
CA CYS A 16 20.12 -58.22 15.04
C CYS A 16 21.24 -57.86 14.05
N GLY A 17 22.27 -58.68 13.88
CA GLY A 17 23.40 -58.43 12.99
C GLY A 17 23.00 -58.32 11.51
N SER A 18 21.90 -58.99 11.10
CA SER A 18 21.45 -58.96 9.69
C SER A 18 20.68 -57.67 9.34
N CYS A 19 19.87 -57.12 10.26
CA CYS A 19 19.08 -55.92 9.97
C CYS A 19 19.53 -54.71 10.76
N GLY A 20 20.54 -54.80 11.63
CA GLY A 20 21.00 -53.67 12.44
C GLY A 20 19.91 -53.07 13.33
N GLY A 21 18.87 -53.86 13.72
CA GLY A 21 17.73 -53.37 14.49
C GLY A 21 16.58 -52.80 13.68
N ARG A 22 16.68 -52.72 12.36
CA ARG A 22 15.69 -52.12 11.45
C ARG A 22 14.42 -53.00 11.28
N GLY A 23 14.48 -54.29 11.53
CA GLY A 23 13.35 -55.20 11.40
C GLY A 23 13.15 -55.82 10.01
N VAL A 24 13.74 -55.23 8.98
CA VAL A 24 13.68 -55.70 7.59
C VAL A 24 15.08 -55.79 6.99
N THR A 25 15.29 -56.72 6.07
CA THR A 25 16.52 -56.89 5.28
C THR A 25 16.14 -57.05 3.83
N ILE A 26 16.84 -56.40 2.94
CA ILE A 26 16.70 -56.53 1.49
C ILE A 26 17.78 -57.56 1.04
N PRO A 27 17.41 -58.66 0.35
CA PRO A 27 18.40 -59.58 -0.21
C PRO A 27 19.30 -58.86 -1.23
N ARG A 28 20.57 -59.23 -1.26
CA ARG A 28 21.51 -58.70 -2.27
C ARG A 28 21.02 -59.03 -3.68
N GLY A 29 20.94 -58.02 -4.55
CA GLY A 29 20.41 -58.13 -5.91
C GLY A 29 18.92 -57.88 -6.08
N SER A 30 18.17 -57.64 -4.97
CA SER A 30 16.76 -57.24 -4.98
C SER A 30 16.57 -55.81 -4.59
N GLU A 31 17.64 -55.01 -4.57
CA GLU A 31 17.60 -53.60 -4.27
C GLU A 31 16.99 -52.83 -5.44
N CYS A 32 16.14 -51.87 -5.15
CA CYS A 32 15.55 -51.00 -6.17
C CYS A 32 16.62 -50.04 -6.73
N GLY A 33 16.89 -50.07 -8.04
CA GLY A 33 17.91 -49.25 -8.66
C GLY A 33 17.65 -47.72 -8.64
N THR A 34 16.46 -47.29 -8.19
CA THR A 34 16.12 -45.87 -8.08
C THR A 34 16.28 -45.33 -6.66
N CYS A 35 15.99 -46.17 -5.63
CA CYS A 35 16.02 -45.70 -4.24
C CYS A 35 17.04 -46.44 -3.35
N ASP A 36 17.83 -47.34 -3.91
CA ASP A 36 18.84 -48.17 -3.21
C ASP A 36 18.34 -48.81 -1.90
N GLY A 37 17.05 -49.10 -1.85
CA GLY A 37 16.39 -49.71 -0.69
C GLY A 37 15.83 -48.70 0.33
N ASP A 38 15.94 -47.41 0.12
CA ASP A 38 15.43 -46.38 1.05
C ASP A 38 13.90 -46.19 0.97
N GLY A 39 13.28 -46.62 -0.12
CA GLY A 39 11.82 -46.53 -0.32
C GLY A 39 11.32 -45.11 -0.67
N VAL A 40 12.22 -44.17 -0.83
CA VAL A 40 11.91 -42.77 -1.22
C VAL A 40 12.88 -42.31 -2.28
N VAL A 41 12.44 -41.38 -3.14
CA VAL A 41 13.23 -40.74 -4.20
C VAL A 41 13.08 -39.25 -4.10
N ARG A 42 14.10 -38.52 -4.50
CA ARG A 42 14.01 -37.05 -4.58
C ARG A 42 13.42 -36.65 -5.90
N GLU A 43 12.30 -35.91 -5.84
CA GLU A 43 11.60 -35.37 -7.00
C GLU A 43 11.38 -33.87 -6.82
N ARG A 44 11.38 -33.11 -7.92
CA ARG A 44 10.99 -31.71 -7.91
C ARG A 44 9.51 -31.61 -8.19
N LYS A 45 8.73 -31.12 -7.21
CA LYS A 45 7.30 -30.91 -7.32
C LYS A 45 6.99 -29.42 -7.20
N THR A 46 6.13 -28.91 -8.06
CA THR A 46 5.60 -27.55 -7.96
C THR A 46 4.35 -27.58 -7.10
N ILE A 47 4.34 -26.79 -6.03
CA ILE A 47 3.23 -26.67 -5.10
C ILE A 47 2.67 -25.27 -5.19
N ASN A 48 1.37 -25.12 -5.44
CA ASN A 48 0.68 -23.85 -5.41
C ASN A 48 0.26 -23.54 -3.97
N VAL A 49 0.64 -22.35 -3.50
CA VAL A 49 0.36 -21.89 -2.14
C VAL A 49 -0.48 -20.62 -2.20
N ASP A 50 -1.68 -20.68 -1.66
CA ASP A 50 -2.55 -19.52 -1.54
C ASP A 50 -2.11 -18.67 -0.34
N ILE A 51 -1.65 -17.46 -0.62
CA ILE A 51 -1.23 -16.51 0.42
C ILE A 51 -2.42 -15.62 0.77
N PRO A 52 -2.98 -15.68 1.98
CA PRO A 52 -4.10 -14.84 2.36
C PRO A 52 -3.67 -13.38 2.47
N GLY A 53 -4.53 -12.48 1.97
CA GLY A 53 -4.31 -11.03 2.14
C GLY A 53 -4.27 -10.65 3.61
N GLY A 54 -3.34 -9.74 3.98
CA GLY A 54 -3.15 -9.32 5.37
C GLY A 54 -2.09 -10.11 6.15
N ILE A 55 -1.43 -11.07 5.53
CA ILE A 55 -0.32 -11.80 6.16
C ILE A 55 0.78 -10.83 6.63
N GLU A 56 1.41 -11.12 7.75
CA GLU A 56 2.49 -10.31 8.32
C GLU A 56 3.87 -10.89 8.01
N ASP A 57 4.88 -10.02 8.07
CA ASP A 57 6.26 -10.45 7.90
C ASP A 57 6.64 -11.47 8.97
N GLY A 58 7.39 -12.51 8.57
CA GLY A 58 7.81 -13.59 9.45
C GLY A 58 6.73 -14.64 9.75
N MET A 59 5.50 -14.48 9.26
CA MET A 59 4.49 -15.52 9.39
C MET A 59 4.85 -16.75 8.56
N ARG A 60 4.41 -17.92 9.03
CA ARG A 60 4.57 -19.17 8.32
C ARG A 60 3.23 -19.80 8.01
N LEU A 61 3.11 -20.29 6.79
CA LEU A 61 1.98 -21.08 6.31
C LEU A 61 2.35 -22.54 6.43
N ARG A 62 1.44 -23.35 6.96
CA ARG A 62 1.58 -24.80 7.04
C ARG A 62 0.71 -25.43 5.95
N LEU A 63 1.31 -26.29 5.18
CA LEU A 63 0.67 -27.13 4.19
C LEU A 63 0.74 -28.58 4.69
N ASP A 64 -0.41 -29.14 5.03
CA ASP A 64 -0.48 -30.48 5.59
C ASP A 64 -0.12 -31.53 4.53
N LYS A 65 0.77 -32.45 4.90
CA LYS A 65 1.19 -33.60 4.06
C LYS A 65 1.91 -33.25 2.75
N GLU A 66 2.38 -32.00 2.59
CA GLU A 66 3.17 -31.57 1.44
C GLU A 66 4.68 -31.48 1.73
N GLY A 67 5.11 -31.99 2.88
CA GLY A 67 6.52 -32.12 3.24
C GLY A 67 7.13 -33.43 2.74
N ASP A 68 8.32 -33.76 3.23
CA ASP A 68 9.07 -34.94 2.83
C ASP A 68 8.35 -36.20 3.22
N ALA A 69 8.36 -37.19 2.33
CA ALA A 69 7.92 -38.54 2.62
C ALA A 69 8.91 -39.24 3.57
N PRO A 70 8.43 -39.93 4.60
CA PRO A 70 9.33 -40.68 5.48
C PRO A 70 9.96 -41.83 4.74
N VAL A 71 11.20 -42.14 5.10
CA VAL A 71 11.91 -43.31 4.60
C VAL A 71 11.15 -44.57 5.05
N THR A 72 10.68 -45.37 4.08
CA THR A 72 9.89 -46.61 4.35
C THR A 72 10.65 -47.87 4.03
N GLY A 73 11.84 -47.76 3.44
CA GLY A 73 12.69 -48.88 3.06
C GLY A 73 13.52 -49.44 4.20
N ALA A 74 14.66 -50.03 3.84
CA ALA A 74 15.57 -50.68 4.80
C ALA A 74 16.12 -49.72 5.87
N SER A 75 16.17 -48.42 5.58
CA SER A 75 16.63 -47.40 6.52
C SER A 75 15.53 -46.85 7.44
N ALA A 76 14.29 -47.33 7.30
CA ALA A 76 13.18 -46.86 8.11
C ALA A 76 13.31 -47.30 9.59
N PRO A 77 13.01 -46.40 10.55
CA PRO A 77 12.89 -46.78 11.95
C PRO A 77 11.69 -47.71 12.13
N PRO A 78 11.76 -48.68 13.08
CA PRO A 78 10.66 -49.63 13.33
C PRO A 78 9.41 -48.86 13.76
N GLY A 79 8.29 -49.09 13.06
CA GLY A 79 7.01 -48.44 13.31
C GLY A 79 6.82 -47.10 12.62
N ALA A 80 7.69 -46.72 11.69
CA ALA A 80 7.53 -45.53 10.88
C ALA A 80 6.20 -45.54 10.11
N ARG A 81 5.40 -44.50 10.26
CA ARG A 81 4.17 -44.32 9.48
C ARG A 81 4.52 -43.71 8.12
N ALA A 82 3.95 -44.29 7.05
CA ALA A 82 4.13 -43.81 5.67
C ALA A 82 3.31 -42.51 5.38
N VAL A 83 3.31 -41.58 6.31
CA VAL A 83 2.60 -40.29 6.15
C VAL A 83 3.63 -39.19 5.92
N PRO A 84 3.54 -38.44 4.81
CA PRO A 84 4.41 -37.29 4.58
C PRO A 84 4.34 -36.27 5.70
N GLY A 85 5.41 -35.57 5.92
CA GLY A 85 5.47 -34.44 6.84
C GLY A 85 4.70 -33.21 6.32
N ASP A 86 4.74 -32.14 7.07
CA ASP A 86 4.12 -30.88 6.67
C ASP A 86 5.18 -29.95 6.08
N LEU A 87 4.77 -29.19 5.08
CA LEU A 87 5.59 -28.13 4.51
C LEU A 87 5.30 -26.80 5.21
N TYR A 88 6.34 -26.14 5.67
CA TYR A 88 6.25 -24.80 6.25
C TYR A 88 6.84 -23.76 5.31
N VAL A 89 6.00 -22.83 4.86
CA VAL A 89 6.41 -21.71 4.01
C VAL A 89 6.53 -20.46 4.86
N HIS A 90 7.76 -19.94 4.98
CA HIS A 90 8.03 -18.70 5.68
C HIS A 90 7.83 -17.51 4.73
N VAL A 91 6.90 -16.61 5.09
CA VAL A 91 6.59 -15.44 4.27
C VAL A 91 7.43 -14.25 4.73
N ARG A 92 8.09 -13.60 3.78
CA ARG A 92 8.78 -12.33 3.99
C ARG A 92 8.06 -11.25 3.21
N VAL A 93 7.61 -10.19 3.91
CA VAL A 93 6.91 -9.06 3.31
C VAL A 93 7.87 -7.88 3.22
N ALA A 94 8.09 -7.37 1.99
CA ALA A 94 8.92 -6.21 1.78
C ALA A 94 8.20 -4.94 2.29
N PRO A 95 8.91 -3.99 2.94
CA PRO A 95 8.33 -2.72 3.34
C PRO A 95 8.02 -1.85 2.11
N ASP A 96 6.88 -1.16 2.14
CA ASP A 96 6.50 -0.19 1.11
C ASP A 96 7.06 1.20 1.46
N PRO A 97 7.58 1.99 0.47
CA PRO A 97 8.14 3.31 0.73
C PRO A 97 7.10 4.37 1.11
N LYS A 98 5.83 4.18 0.76
CA LYS A 98 4.74 5.13 1.00
C LYS A 98 3.92 4.78 2.23
N PHE A 99 3.68 3.49 2.44
CA PHE A 99 2.81 3.00 3.49
C PHE A 99 3.60 2.29 4.57
N SER A 100 3.27 2.60 5.81
CA SER A 100 3.75 1.86 6.96
C SER A 100 2.61 1.03 7.54
N ARG A 101 2.93 -0.12 8.09
CA ARG A 101 1.93 -1.07 8.60
C ARG A 101 1.96 -1.10 10.12
N SER A 102 0.78 -1.12 10.73
CA SER A 102 0.61 -1.35 12.17
C SER A 102 -0.49 -2.41 12.39
N GLY A 103 -0.09 -3.69 12.42
CA GLY A 103 -1.04 -4.80 12.44
C GLY A 103 -1.91 -4.84 11.17
N SER A 104 -3.20 -4.69 11.30
CA SER A 104 -4.14 -4.59 10.17
C SER A 104 -4.32 -3.16 9.66
N ASP A 105 -3.88 -2.15 10.41
CA ASP A 105 -4.00 -0.76 10.01
C ASP A 105 -2.81 -0.34 9.14
N VAL A 106 -3.07 0.59 8.25
CA VAL A 106 -2.08 1.20 7.36
C VAL A 106 -1.87 2.65 7.76
N LEU A 107 -0.62 3.06 7.85
CA LEU A 107 -0.22 4.44 8.16
C LEU A 107 0.30 5.10 6.89
N TYR A 108 -0.18 6.29 6.61
CA TYR A 108 0.27 7.11 5.48
C TYR A 108 0.52 8.55 5.93
N THR A 109 1.62 9.15 5.48
CA THR A 109 1.92 10.56 5.76
C THR A 109 1.61 11.39 4.51
N ALA A 110 0.55 12.21 4.61
CA ALA A 110 0.13 13.12 3.55
C ALA A 110 0.79 14.49 3.73
N THR A 111 1.54 14.95 2.74
CA THR A 111 2.12 16.29 2.77
C THR A 111 1.15 17.27 2.12
N ILE A 112 0.67 18.25 2.90
CA ILE A 112 -0.27 19.28 2.46
C ILE A 112 0.38 20.66 2.43
N PRO A 113 0.00 21.55 1.50
CA PRO A 113 0.46 22.94 1.51
C PRO A 113 -0.02 23.68 2.75
N LEU A 114 0.76 24.69 3.20
CA LEU A 114 0.39 25.54 4.33
C LEU A 114 -0.99 26.21 4.12
N THR A 115 -1.27 26.67 2.91
CA THR A 115 -2.55 27.29 2.56
C THR A 115 -3.74 26.35 2.72
N THR A 116 -3.60 25.09 2.30
CA THR A 116 -4.63 24.06 2.50
C THR A 116 -4.81 23.72 3.97
N ALA A 117 -3.73 23.71 4.75
CA ALA A 117 -3.80 23.49 6.19
C ALA A 117 -4.58 24.59 6.93
N LEU A 118 -4.38 25.87 6.52
CA LEU A 118 -5.04 27.01 7.15
C LEU A 118 -6.50 27.18 6.68
N LEU A 119 -6.74 27.11 5.38
CA LEU A 119 -8.04 27.42 4.78
C LEU A 119 -8.95 26.20 4.63
N GLY A 120 -8.41 25.01 4.80
CA GLY A 120 -9.09 23.77 4.46
C GLY A 120 -9.03 23.48 2.96
N GLY A 121 -9.60 22.36 2.57
CA GLY A 121 -9.63 21.95 1.17
C GLY A 121 -9.78 20.45 1.00
N GLU A 122 -9.59 19.98 -0.21
CA GLU A 122 -9.61 18.56 -0.54
C GLU A 122 -8.22 18.10 -0.99
N VAL A 123 -7.79 16.97 -0.48
CA VAL A 123 -6.48 16.37 -0.81
C VAL A 123 -6.69 14.95 -1.26
N ARG A 124 -6.09 14.62 -2.39
CA ARG A 124 -6.14 13.28 -2.95
C ARG A 124 -5.08 12.39 -2.29
N ILE A 125 -5.54 11.33 -1.63
CA ILE A 125 -4.71 10.42 -0.86
C ILE A 125 -4.70 9.04 -1.54
N PRO A 126 -3.53 8.43 -1.74
CA PRO A 126 -3.45 7.06 -2.22
C PRO A 126 -3.94 6.10 -1.14
N THR A 127 -4.66 5.08 -1.54
CA THR A 127 -5.10 3.95 -0.72
C THR A 127 -4.57 2.65 -1.32
N LEU A 128 -4.83 1.51 -0.68
CA LEU A 128 -4.42 0.21 -1.22
C LEU A 128 -5.16 -0.15 -2.51
N ASP A 129 -6.40 0.31 -2.66
CA ASP A 129 -7.27 0.00 -3.79
C ASP A 129 -7.33 1.12 -4.84
N GLY A 130 -6.69 2.27 -4.60
CA GLY A 130 -6.72 3.41 -5.52
C GLY A 130 -6.45 4.74 -4.85
N HIS A 131 -7.30 5.74 -5.09
CA HIS A 131 -7.18 7.08 -4.51
C HIS A 131 -8.53 7.53 -3.95
N VAL A 132 -8.47 8.29 -2.86
CA VAL A 132 -9.65 8.87 -2.21
C VAL A 132 -9.38 10.36 -1.97
N ASP A 133 -10.38 11.20 -2.25
CA ASP A 133 -10.32 12.61 -1.96
C ASP A 133 -10.82 12.84 -0.52
N VAL A 134 -9.96 13.40 0.32
CA VAL A 134 -10.20 13.61 1.75
C VAL A 134 -10.31 15.10 2.02
N LYS A 135 -11.36 15.50 2.73
CA LYS A 135 -11.53 16.87 3.20
C LYS A 135 -10.62 17.15 4.37
N VAL A 136 -9.81 18.18 4.22
CA VAL A 136 -8.95 18.72 5.28
C VAL A 136 -9.69 19.88 5.94
N ALA A 137 -9.83 19.82 7.26
CA ALA A 137 -10.47 20.89 8.02
C ALA A 137 -9.62 22.15 8.02
N THR A 138 -10.24 23.30 8.21
CA THR A 138 -9.53 24.57 8.43
C THR A 138 -8.75 24.50 9.74
N GLY A 139 -7.51 25.00 9.74
CA GLY A 139 -6.65 24.97 10.92
C GLY A 139 -6.01 23.61 11.23
N THR A 140 -5.95 22.71 10.25
CA THR A 140 -5.28 21.41 10.41
C THR A 140 -3.78 21.63 10.70
N GLY A 141 -3.30 21.11 11.82
CA GLY A 141 -1.92 21.17 12.25
C GLY A 141 -1.01 20.10 11.62
N ALA A 142 0.30 20.29 11.77
CA ALA A 142 1.25 19.22 11.43
C ALA A 142 1.19 18.14 12.51
N GLY A 143 1.00 16.89 12.09
CA GLY A 143 0.84 15.73 12.98
C GLY A 143 -0.62 15.36 13.26
N ASP A 144 -1.58 16.15 12.80
CA ASP A 144 -3.00 15.78 12.90
C ASP A 144 -3.27 14.50 12.11
N LYS A 145 -4.17 13.67 12.65
CA LYS A 145 -4.47 12.34 12.10
C LYS A 145 -5.96 12.21 11.76
N ILE A 146 -6.20 11.66 10.59
CA ILE A 146 -7.53 11.25 10.14
C ILE A 146 -7.54 9.73 9.97
N THR A 147 -8.63 9.09 10.37
CA THR A 147 -8.83 7.66 10.17
C THR A 147 -9.89 7.41 9.10
N LEU A 148 -9.51 6.72 8.05
CA LEU A 148 -10.39 6.26 6.99
C LEU A 148 -10.75 4.79 7.28
N SER A 149 -11.95 4.57 7.77
CA SER A 149 -12.40 3.25 8.22
C SER A 149 -12.53 2.26 7.06
N GLY A 150 -12.04 1.05 7.29
CA GLY A 150 -12.15 -0.04 6.34
C GLY A 150 -11.18 0.02 5.14
N MET A 151 -10.29 1.00 5.07
CA MET A 151 -9.31 1.16 3.98
C MET A 151 -7.90 0.64 4.32
N GLY A 152 -7.78 -0.13 5.40
CA GLY A 152 -6.55 -0.81 5.78
C GLY A 152 -6.44 -2.20 5.16
N MET A 153 -5.58 -3.03 5.73
CA MET A 153 -5.34 -4.40 5.27
C MET A 153 -6.43 -5.37 5.74
N LYS A 154 -6.61 -6.45 4.99
CA LYS A 154 -7.50 -7.54 5.40
C LYS A 154 -7.01 -8.17 6.71
N LYS A 155 -7.95 -8.48 7.62
CA LYS A 155 -7.67 -9.15 8.88
C LYS A 155 -7.70 -10.66 8.68
N LEU A 156 -6.59 -11.35 8.97
CA LEU A 156 -6.47 -12.80 8.81
C LEU A 156 -7.47 -13.59 9.66
N ASN A 157 -7.77 -13.12 10.88
CA ASN A 157 -8.56 -13.85 11.86
C ASN A 157 -10.04 -13.42 11.92
N ALA A 158 -10.49 -12.56 11.01
CA ALA A 158 -11.87 -12.12 11.02
C ALA A 158 -12.77 -13.18 10.38
N ARG A 159 -13.59 -13.86 11.20
CA ARG A 159 -14.59 -14.85 10.74
C ARG A 159 -15.58 -14.30 9.70
N ARG A 160 -15.66 -12.98 9.52
CA ARG A 160 -16.56 -12.27 8.58
C ARG A 160 -15.80 -11.35 7.61
N GLY A 161 -14.48 -11.55 7.40
CA GLY A 161 -13.72 -10.73 6.46
C GLY A 161 -13.75 -9.24 6.87
N GLY A 162 -12.99 -8.84 7.86
CA GLY A 162 -12.81 -7.42 8.22
C GLY A 162 -11.56 -6.85 7.62
N THR A 163 -11.59 -5.55 7.34
CA THR A 163 -10.40 -4.75 7.00
C THR A 163 -9.99 -3.91 8.20
N GLY A 164 -8.74 -3.51 8.24
CA GLY A 164 -8.25 -2.47 9.14
C GLY A 164 -8.58 -1.08 8.62
N ASP A 165 -8.01 -0.07 9.23
CA ASP A 165 -8.22 1.33 8.88
C ASP A 165 -6.97 1.93 8.26
N LEU A 166 -7.15 2.94 7.41
CA LEU A 166 -6.06 3.77 6.92
C LEU A 166 -5.97 5.02 7.80
N LYS A 167 -4.86 5.15 8.52
CA LYS A 167 -4.55 6.31 9.36
C LYS A 167 -3.65 7.25 8.58
N VAL A 168 -4.14 8.43 8.28
CA VAL A 168 -3.44 9.46 7.54
C VAL A 168 -2.96 10.53 8.50
N GLU A 169 -1.66 10.76 8.53
CA GLU A 169 -1.02 11.83 9.29
C GLU A 169 -0.67 12.98 8.36
N PHE A 170 -1.13 14.20 8.68
CA PHE A 170 -0.84 15.38 7.89
C PHE A 170 0.51 16.00 8.27
N LYS A 171 1.33 16.23 7.25
CA LYS A 171 2.57 16.99 7.35
C LYS A 171 2.41 18.26 6.55
N VAL A 172 2.48 19.41 7.23
CA VAL A 172 2.36 20.71 6.57
C VAL A 172 3.70 21.09 5.93
N ALA A 173 3.66 21.31 4.62
CA ALA A 173 4.81 21.78 3.86
C ALA A 173 4.93 23.30 3.96
N VAL A 174 6.01 23.76 4.60
CA VAL A 174 6.36 25.17 4.64
C VAL A 174 7.37 25.46 3.53
N PRO A 175 7.10 26.41 2.62
CA PRO A 175 8.01 26.75 1.53
C PRO A 175 9.31 27.35 2.08
N LYS A 176 10.45 26.84 1.61
CA LYS A 176 11.77 27.36 2.02
C LYS A 176 12.06 28.75 1.45
N TYR A 177 11.54 29.02 0.25
CA TYR A 177 11.75 30.28 -0.48
C TYR A 177 10.40 30.94 -0.76
N LEU A 178 10.32 32.23 -0.52
CA LEU A 178 9.12 33.03 -0.75
C LEU A 178 9.43 34.10 -1.79
N SER A 179 8.53 34.30 -2.75
CA SER A 179 8.59 35.45 -3.63
C SER A 179 8.33 36.74 -2.84
N ALA A 180 8.73 37.88 -3.40
CA ALA A 180 8.47 39.19 -2.75
C ALA A 180 6.98 39.38 -2.45
N LYS A 181 6.08 39.04 -3.39
CA LYS A 181 4.62 39.15 -3.20
C LYS A 181 4.10 38.20 -2.09
N GLN A 182 4.57 36.96 -2.05
CA GLN A 182 4.20 36.00 -0.99
C GLN A 182 4.64 36.51 0.38
N ARG A 183 5.85 37.07 0.47
CA ARG A 183 6.38 37.61 1.72
C ARG A 183 5.52 38.79 2.21
N THR A 184 5.16 39.73 1.35
CA THR A 184 4.28 40.85 1.70
C THR A 184 2.95 40.38 2.27
N ILE A 185 2.32 39.37 1.62
CA ILE A 185 1.05 38.78 2.09
C ILE A 185 1.20 38.12 3.46
N LEU A 186 2.30 37.38 3.67
CA LEU A 186 2.56 36.75 4.96
C LEU A 186 2.90 37.78 6.06
N GLU A 187 3.56 38.86 5.75
CA GLU A 187 3.82 39.96 6.71
C GLU A 187 2.51 40.63 7.13
N ILE A 188 1.60 40.89 6.19
CA ILE A 188 0.27 41.41 6.48
C ILE A 188 -0.53 40.40 7.35
N LEU A 189 -0.49 39.12 7.02
CA LEU A 189 -1.15 38.10 7.81
C LEU A 189 -0.58 38.03 9.22
N ALA A 190 0.73 38.12 9.39
CA ALA A 190 1.37 38.09 10.69
C ALA A 190 0.96 39.32 11.54
N ASP A 191 0.76 40.48 10.91
CA ASP A 191 0.25 41.70 11.58
C ASP A 191 -1.20 41.53 12.04
N GLU A 192 -2.07 40.98 11.19
CA GLU A 192 -3.47 40.68 11.54
C GLU A 192 -3.59 39.63 12.65
N MET A 193 -2.69 38.65 12.67
CA MET A 193 -2.62 37.64 13.73
C MET A 193 -1.96 38.13 15.01
N GLY A 194 -1.39 39.34 15.02
CA GLY A 194 -0.71 39.94 16.15
C GLY A 194 0.62 39.26 16.49
N ASP A 195 1.23 38.52 15.58
CA ASP A 195 2.52 37.85 15.78
C ASP A 195 3.65 38.90 15.74
N LYS A 196 4.20 39.20 16.91
CA LYS A 196 5.33 40.15 17.07
C LYS A 196 6.70 39.48 16.86
N THR A 197 6.76 38.17 16.77
CA THR A 197 8.01 37.41 16.69
C THR A 197 8.49 37.19 15.25
N ALA A 198 7.60 37.29 14.27
CA ALA A 198 7.94 37.15 12.86
C ALA A 198 8.82 38.30 12.39
N LYS A 199 9.96 37.96 11.76
CA LYS A 199 10.88 38.97 11.19
C LYS A 199 10.25 39.64 9.97
N ARG A 200 10.06 40.99 10.02
CA ARG A 200 9.55 41.78 8.93
C ARG A 200 10.71 42.41 8.15
N VAL A 201 10.63 42.36 6.84
CA VAL A 201 11.64 42.93 5.94
C VAL A 201 11.07 44.11 5.16
N MET A 202 9.77 44.11 4.88
CA MET A 202 9.13 45.11 4.05
C MET A 202 8.34 46.18 4.82
N ASN A 203 8.27 46.12 6.14
CA ASN A 203 7.63 47.12 7.00
C ASN A 203 6.41 47.81 6.38
N VAL A 204 5.44 47.06 5.90
CA VAL A 204 4.27 47.61 5.19
C VAL A 204 3.37 48.44 6.12
N ASN A 205 3.54 48.31 7.44
CA ASN A 205 2.73 48.94 8.47
C ASN A 205 3.49 49.80 9.47
N SER A 206 4.69 50.34 9.14
CA SER A 206 5.36 51.32 10.04
C SER A 206 4.72 52.71 10.08
N SER A 207 3.50 52.87 9.56
CA SER A 207 2.77 54.16 9.58
C SER A 207 1.64 54.24 10.61
N LYS A 208 1.63 53.35 11.63
CA LYS A 208 0.64 53.42 12.72
C LYS A 208 1.26 53.64 14.09
N SER A 209 2.26 54.54 14.22
CA SER A 209 2.64 55.06 15.52
C SER A 209 3.29 56.45 15.36
N SER A 210 2.54 57.40 14.91
CA SER A 210 2.65 58.82 15.30
C SER A 210 1.25 59.40 15.17
N GLU A 211 0.60 59.46 16.30
CA GLU A 211 -0.62 60.26 16.47
C GLU A 211 -0.30 61.68 16.12
N THR A 212 -0.91 62.22 15.11
CA THR A 212 -1.55 63.53 15.04
C THR A 212 -2.23 63.69 13.67
N GLU A 213 -3.54 63.86 13.73
CA GLU A 213 -4.44 64.55 12.82
C GLU A 213 -4.15 64.55 11.32
N SER A 214 -4.83 63.69 10.58
CA SER A 214 -5.60 64.05 9.38
C SER A 214 -6.39 62.84 8.86
N SER A 215 -7.67 62.86 9.15
CA SER A 215 -8.71 62.04 8.52
C SER A 215 -8.65 62.24 7.01
N GLN A 216 -8.89 61.14 6.27
CA GLN A 216 -9.05 61.07 4.82
C GLN A 216 -7.75 60.85 4.03
N LYS A 217 -7.42 59.55 3.80
CA LYS A 217 -6.82 59.05 2.54
C LYS A 217 -6.36 57.58 2.54
N ASN A 218 -6.78 56.72 3.47
CA ASN A 218 -6.32 55.31 3.48
C ASN A 218 -7.32 54.25 2.97
N GLU A 219 -8.49 54.68 2.45
CA GLU A 219 -9.39 53.71 1.78
C GLU A 219 -8.95 53.35 0.34
N GLY A 220 -8.02 54.11 -0.24
CA GLY A 220 -7.60 53.95 -1.65
C GLY A 220 -6.63 52.78 -1.90
N PHE A 221 -5.80 52.43 -0.92
CA PHE A 221 -4.71 51.46 -1.18
C PHE A 221 -5.20 50.01 -1.15
N LEU A 222 -6.01 49.65 -0.19
CA LEU A 222 -6.62 48.31 -0.14
C LEU A 222 -7.62 48.12 -1.28
N LYS A 223 -8.37 49.19 -1.63
CA LYS A 223 -9.28 49.20 -2.79
C LYS A 223 -8.52 49.06 -4.12
N SER A 224 -7.35 49.68 -4.27
CA SER A 224 -6.52 49.57 -5.48
C SER A 224 -5.86 48.18 -5.64
N ILE A 225 -5.52 47.53 -4.55
CA ILE A 225 -5.01 46.15 -4.59
C ILE A 225 -6.15 45.18 -4.91
N TRP A 226 -7.34 45.41 -4.34
CA TRP A 226 -8.54 44.62 -4.64
C TRP A 226 -8.96 44.73 -6.11
N HIS A 227 -8.98 45.95 -6.66
CA HIS A 227 -9.26 46.18 -8.08
C HIS A 227 -8.24 45.56 -9.01
N LYS A 228 -6.95 45.54 -8.66
CA LYS A 228 -5.92 44.87 -9.47
C LYS A 228 -5.97 43.35 -9.41
N LEU A 229 -6.61 42.76 -8.38
CA LEU A 229 -6.77 41.33 -8.26
C LEU A 229 -8.08 40.82 -8.91
N THR A 230 -9.08 41.70 -9.06
CA THR A 230 -10.41 41.34 -9.59
C THR A 230 -10.64 41.77 -11.02
N ASP A 231 -9.80 42.64 -11.59
CA ASP A 231 -9.92 43.02 -13.00
C ASP A 231 -9.41 41.90 -13.91
N LYS A 232 -10.34 41.06 -14.30
CA LYS A 232 -10.32 40.28 -15.51
C LYS A 232 -10.48 41.23 -16.67
N PRO A 233 -9.64 41.24 -17.71
CA PRO A 233 -9.84 42.13 -18.86
C PRO A 233 -11.13 41.74 -19.56
N SER A 234 -12.14 42.60 -19.44
CA SER A 234 -13.31 42.59 -20.29
C SER A 234 -12.95 43.30 -21.59
N GLU A 235 -12.85 42.58 -22.66
CA GLU A 235 -12.84 43.11 -24.02
C GLU A 235 -14.13 43.91 -24.27
N SER A 236 -14.01 45.21 -24.41
CA SER A 236 -15.08 46.06 -24.88
C SER A 236 -15.02 46.16 -26.39
N SER A 237 -16.10 45.69 -26.98
CA SER A 237 -16.54 45.85 -28.36
C SER A 237 -16.63 47.30 -28.82
N SER A 238 -16.20 47.61 -30.04
CA SER A 238 -16.86 48.58 -30.89
C SER A 238 -16.71 48.23 -32.37
N ALA A 239 -17.80 47.82 -32.92
CA ALA A 239 -18.49 48.13 -34.15
C ALA A 239 -17.69 48.39 -35.43
N SER A 240 -17.92 47.54 -36.41
CA SER A 240 -18.55 47.95 -37.70
C SER A 240 -18.68 46.71 -38.61
N ALA A 241 -19.90 46.42 -39.02
CA ALA A 241 -20.21 45.54 -40.14
C ALA A 241 -19.91 46.28 -41.45
N PRO A 242 -19.77 45.61 -42.65
CA PRO A 242 -20.91 45.11 -43.35
C PRO A 242 -20.74 43.80 -44.16
N ASP A 243 -21.85 43.12 -44.23
CA ASP A 243 -22.53 42.55 -45.41
C ASP A 243 -21.84 41.54 -46.34
N SER A 244 -22.56 40.48 -46.46
CA SER A 244 -23.00 39.71 -47.65
C SER A 244 -22.48 38.25 -47.83
N LYS A 245 -23.48 37.38 -47.76
CA LYS A 245 -23.87 36.33 -48.74
C LYS A 245 -23.25 34.95 -48.67
N ASP A 246 -24.21 34.06 -48.37
CA ASP A 246 -24.50 32.77 -49.06
C ASP A 246 -23.46 31.63 -49.01
N ALA A 247 -23.84 30.57 -48.37
CA ALA A 247 -24.21 29.29 -48.99
C ALA A 247 -24.29 28.17 -47.95
N LYS A 248 -25.47 27.60 -47.86
CA LYS A 248 -25.82 26.27 -47.29
C LYS A 248 -25.71 25.23 -48.42
N PRO A 249 -25.95 23.96 -48.21
CA PRO A 249 -25.29 22.88 -47.47
C PRO A 249 -24.91 21.70 -48.39
N LYS A 250 -24.26 20.67 -47.86
CA LYS A 250 -24.44 19.28 -48.38
C LYS A 250 -24.15 18.26 -47.31
N GLU A 251 -25.20 17.53 -47.00
CA GLU A 251 -25.24 16.15 -46.55
C GLU A 251 -24.43 15.27 -47.50
N ASP A 252 -23.82 14.22 -46.96
CA ASP A 252 -23.92 12.90 -47.56
C ASP A 252 -23.57 11.82 -46.55
N ALA A 253 -24.56 11.00 -46.29
CA ALA A 253 -24.57 9.71 -45.66
C ALA A 253 -23.94 8.63 -46.55
N LYS A 254 -23.44 7.55 -45.94
CA LYS A 254 -23.44 6.15 -46.36
C LYS A 254 -22.55 5.37 -45.41
N ASP A 255 -23.09 4.57 -44.52
CA ASP A 255 -23.74 3.26 -44.70
C ASP A 255 -22.84 2.22 -45.39
N ARG A 256 -22.53 1.17 -44.65
CA ARG A 256 -22.38 -0.25 -44.96
C ARG A 256 -21.69 -0.97 -43.81
N SER A 257 -22.41 -1.70 -42.95
CA SER A 257 -23.03 -3.02 -43.08
C SER A 257 -22.04 -4.18 -43.32
N SER A 258 -22.14 -5.13 -42.37
CA SER A 258 -22.15 -6.60 -42.57
C SER A 258 -20.81 -7.34 -42.54
N GLN A 259 -20.63 -8.28 -41.68
CA GLN A 259 -20.94 -9.73 -41.69
C GLN A 259 -19.94 -10.37 -40.71
N GLU A 260 -20.31 -10.98 -39.59
CA GLU A 260 -20.79 -12.37 -39.49
C GLU A 260 -19.88 -13.43 -40.13
N LYS A 261 -19.21 -14.25 -39.31
CA LYS A 261 -19.19 -15.73 -39.44
C LYS A 261 -18.39 -16.38 -38.32
N ASP A 262 -19.07 -17.06 -37.46
CA ASP A 262 -19.04 -18.46 -37.08
C ASP A 262 -17.75 -19.26 -37.34
N GLY A 263 -17.35 -20.04 -36.30
CA GLY A 263 -16.53 -21.21 -36.52
C GLY A 263 -15.93 -21.85 -35.30
N LYS A 264 -16.74 -22.54 -34.48
CA LYS A 264 -16.57 -23.96 -34.13
C LYS A 264 -15.28 -24.41 -33.43
N SER A 265 -15.39 -24.77 -32.14
CA SER A 265 -14.72 -25.87 -31.44
C SER A 265 -14.79 -27.18 -32.28
N PRO A 266 -13.99 -28.24 -32.07
CA PRO A 266 -13.67 -28.92 -30.81
C PRO A 266 -12.34 -29.70 -30.80
N LYS A 267 -11.78 -30.01 -29.70
CA LYS A 267 -11.48 -31.32 -29.08
C LYS A 267 -10.52 -31.12 -27.94
#